data_8d4b11d6d5e46ff7ac02552233fa72c5
#
_entry.id   8d4b11d6d5e46ff7ac02552233fa72c5
#
_cell.length_a   1.000
_cell.length_b   1.000
_cell.length_c   1.000
_cell.angle_alpha   90.00
_cell.angle_beta   90.00
_cell.angle_gamma   90.00
#
_symmetry.space_group_name_H-M   'P 1'
#
loop_
_entity.id
_entity.type
_entity.pdbx_description
1 polymer ?
#
loop_
_entity_poly.entity_id
_entity_poly.type
_entity_poly.pdbx_seq_one_letter_code
_entity_poly.pdbx_strand_id
1 'polypeptide(L)'
;MMNLQGLKSHGRLGVVLPVLLAMLCGTPAAAFQFDFGEVEGSLDSTISYGMSWRMSDQDKDIIGLANGGRAYSVNGDDGNLNYDRDDAFSSLAKITSDLDLRYGDFGLFVRGSAFYDFENNDEDRERTKLSNDSKDLVGKDAELLDTYVWGNFEIADMPSQVRLGDQVLSWGESTFIQNGINIINPFDVSKLRVPGAELKEGLVPVGMVSASISPTENLTFEGFYQYDWEKVEIDPTGFYWSSNDIPGESGDRVLLGFGDWS
;
A
#
# COMPACT_ATOMS: atom_id res chain seq x y z
N MET A 1 42.57 22.26 18.48
CA MET A 1 42.14 22.44 17.09
C MET A 1 40.81 21.67 16.95
N MET A 2 39.71 22.37 17.08
CA MET A 2 38.36 21.81 16.91
C MET A 2 38.03 21.78 15.41
N ASN A 3 37.69 20.60 14.91
CA ASN A 3 37.36 20.40 13.52
C ASN A 3 35.85 20.68 13.32
N LEU A 4 35.52 21.76 12.65
CA LEU A 4 34.19 22.18 12.25
C LEU A 4 33.87 21.54 10.88
N GLN A 5 33.45 20.31 10.86
CA GLN A 5 32.77 19.71 9.70
C GLN A 5 31.41 19.15 10.15
N GLY A 6 30.40 19.98 10.14
CA GLY A 6 29.05 19.57 10.52
C GLY A 6 28.03 20.69 10.31
N LEU A 7 27.97 21.26 9.11
CA LEU A 7 26.89 22.20 8.78
C LEU A 7 26.62 22.21 7.25
N LYS A 8 25.99 21.18 6.75
CA LYS A 8 25.46 21.18 5.38
C LYS A 8 24.02 20.60 5.26
N SER A 9 23.19 20.83 6.27
CA SER A 9 21.80 20.33 6.25
C SER A 9 20.72 21.43 6.24
N HIS A 10 21.08 22.70 6.18
CA HIS A 10 20.13 23.81 6.36
C HIS A 10 19.34 24.21 5.11
N GLY A 11 19.68 23.68 3.92
CA GLY A 11 18.99 24.03 2.67
C GLY A 11 17.65 23.31 2.46
N ARG A 12 17.51 22.12 3.00
CA ARG A 12 16.30 21.28 2.77
C ARG A 12 15.15 21.65 3.70
N LEU A 13 15.43 22.08 4.93
CA LEU A 13 14.40 22.53 5.88
C LEU A 13 13.65 23.79 5.43
N GLY A 14 14.33 24.67 4.69
CA GLY A 14 13.76 25.93 4.23
C GLY A 14 12.68 25.80 3.14
N VAL A 15 12.65 24.68 2.43
CA VAL A 15 11.66 24.42 1.36
C VAL A 15 10.50 23.57 1.88
N VAL A 16 10.74 22.67 2.82
CA VAL A 16 9.71 21.77 3.38
C VAL A 16 8.70 22.53 4.25
N LEU A 17 9.16 23.51 5.03
CA LEU A 17 8.30 24.27 5.93
C LEU A 17 7.20 25.08 5.23
N PRO A 18 7.44 25.80 4.11
CA PRO A 18 6.37 26.50 3.40
C PRO A 18 5.44 25.56 2.64
N VAL A 19 5.87 24.38 2.18
CA VAL A 19 5.02 23.38 1.57
C VAL A 19 4.09 22.74 2.62
N LEU A 20 4.61 22.43 3.80
CA LEU A 20 3.79 21.94 4.92
C LEU A 20 2.76 22.98 5.38
N LEU A 21 3.13 24.26 5.41
CA LEU A 21 2.24 25.36 5.81
C LEU A 21 1.16 25.65 4.74
N ALA A 22 1.46 25.42 3.46
CA ALA A 22 0.48 25.52 2.37
C ALA A 22 -0.56 24.37 2.41
N MET A 23 -0.20 23.18 2.88
CA MET A 23 -1.13 22.07 3.07
C MET A 23 -2.06 22.24 4.29
N LEU A 24 -1.69 23.09 5.25
CA LEU A 24 -2.57 23.45 6.39
C LEU A 24 -3.64 24.47 6.05
N CYS A 25 -3.56 25.13 4.90
CA CYS A 25 -4.64 25.94 4.37
C CYS A 25 -5.65 25.03 3.67
N GLY A 26 -6.49 24.35 4.47
CA GLY A 26 -7.51 23.44 3.98
C GLY A 26 -8.42 24.11 2.94
N THR A 27 -8.11 23.91 1.66
CA THR A 27 -9.13 23.98 0.63
C THR A 27 -10.03 22.77 0.83
N PRO A 28 -11.36 22.91 0.80
CA PRO A 28 -12.22 21.75 0.80
C PRO A 28 -11.80 20.84 -0.36
N ALA A 29 -11.57 19.56 -0.09
CA ALA A 29 -11.43 18.56 -1.13
C ALA A 29 -12.72 18.60 -1.94
N ALA A 30 -12.68 19.10 -3.16
CA ALA A 30 -13.82 19.16 -4.06
C ALA A 30 -13.58 18.12 -5.16
N ALA A 31 -14.42 17.09 -5.20
CA ALA A 31 -14.49 16.23 -6.36
C ALA A 31 -14.77 17.07 -7.60
N PHE A 32 -13.96 16.92 -8.62
CA PHE A 32 -14.21 17.58 -9.89
C PHE A 32 -15.32 16.82 -10.63
N GLN A 33 -16.51 17.42 -10.68
CA GLN A 33 -17.64 16.88 -11.41
C GLN A 33 -17.72 17.52 -12.81
N PHE A 34 -18.07 16.71 -13.80
CA PHE A 34 -18.20 17.16 -15.18
C PHE A 34 -19.28 16.36 -15.91
N ASP A 35 -19.91 17.01 -16.88
CA ASP A 35 -20.95 16.44 -17.71
C ASP A 35 -20.58 16.62 -19.18
N PHE A 36 -20.62 15.52 -19.94
CA PHE A 36 -20.47 15.51 -21.39
C PHE A 36 -21.71 14.90 -22.04
N GLY A 37 -22.74 15.72 -22.18
CA GLY A 37 -24.03 15.27 -22.74
C GLY A 37 -24.75 14.31 -21.81
N GLU A 38 -24.80 13.03 -22.14
CA GLU A 38 -25.43 12.00 -21.33
C GLU A 38 -24.46 11.27 -20.39
N VAL A 39 -23.17 11.63 -20.43
CA VAL A 39 -22.13 11.06 -19.56
C VAL A 39 -21.88 12.01 -18.39
N GLU A 40 -22.14 11.54 -17.19
CA GLU A 40 -21.78 12.21 -15.95
C GLU A 40 -20.45 11.64 -15.45
N GLY A 41 -19.55 12.49 -14.95
CA GLY A 41 -18.27 12.06 -14.43
C GLY A 41 -17.87 12.77 -13.16
N SER A 42 -17.13 12.07 -12.32
CA SER A 42 -16.42 12.66 -11.17
C SER A 42 -14.98 12.17 -11.11
N LEU A 43 -14.08 13.09 -10.81
CA LEU A 43 -12.68 12.81 -10.52
C LEU A 43 -12.38 13.30 -9.12
N ASP A 44 -12.00 12.40 -8.24
CA ASP A 44 -11.56 12.69 -6.89
C ASP A 44 -10.10 12.32 -6.72
N SER A 45 -9.28 13.23 -6.19
CA SER A 45 -7.85 13.00 -6.05
C SER A 45 -7.37 13.42 -4.67
N THR A 46 -6.65 12.53 -4.01
CA THR A 46 -6.01 12.76 -2.73
C THR A 46 -4.51 12.79 -2.91
N ILE A 47 -3.87 13.86 -2.46
CA ILE A 47 -2.41 13.98 -2.41
C ILE A 47 -2.01 13.95 -0.93
N SER A 48 -1.08 13.09 -0.59
CA SER A 48 -0.55 12.97 0.76
C SER A 48 0.98 13.00 0.77
N TYR A 49 1.52 13.49 1.87
CA TYR A 49 2.94 13.41 2.18
C TYR A 49 3.11 13.06 3.64
N GLY A 50 3.99 12.11 3.93
CA GLY A 50 4.27 11.67 5.28
C GLY A 50 5.71 11.24 5.48
N MET A 51 6.17 11.32 6.72
CA MET A 51 7.51 10.88 7.11
C MET A 51 7.44 10.04 8.37
N SER A 52 8.34 9.08 8.47
CA SER A 52 8.45 8.19 9.64
C SER A 52 9.91 8.03 10.07
N TRP A 53 10.13 8.03 11.39
CA TRP A 53 11.46 7.90 12.00
C TRP A 53 11.47 6.81 13.06
N ARG A 54 12.61 6.16 13.20
CA ARG A 54 12.85 5.22 14.29
C ARG A 54 13.21 6.00 15.57
N MET A 55 12.33 5.93 16.57
CA MET A 55 12.51 6.68 17.82
C MET A 55 13.22 5.87 18.93
N SER A 56 13.48 4.59 18.70
CA SER A 56 14.12 3.70 19.68
C SER A 56 15.37 3.04 19.11
N ASP A 57 16.28 2.63 19.98
CA ASP A 57 17.41 1.79 19.60
C ASP A 57 16.93 0.49 18.95
N GLN A 58 17.80 -0.16 18.20
CA GLN A 58 17.53 -1.48 17.60
C GLN A 58 17.15 -2.49 18.67
N ASP A 59 16.08 -3.25 18.42
CA ASP A 59 15.63 -4.28 19.35
C ASP A 59 16.50 -5.52 19.23
N LYS A 60 17.28 -5.78 20.27
CA LYS A 60 18.18 -6.93 20.31
C LYS A 60 17.46 -8.29 20.44
N ASP A 61 16.20 -8.31 20.79
CA ASP A 61 15.43 -9.54 20.88
C ASP A 61 15.04 -10.10 19.51
N ILE A 62 15.08 -9.26 18.45
CA ILE A 62 14.86 -9.67 17.06
C ILE A 62 16.14 -9.67 16.22
N ILE A 63 17.29 -9.36 16.79
CA ILE A 63 18.60 -9.49 16.15
C ILE A 63 19.20 -10.84 16.48
N GLY A 64 19.72 -11.55 15.47
CA GLY A 64 20.34 -12.86 15.64
C GLY A 64 21.61 -12.82 16.48
N LEU A 65 21.91 -13.92 17.16
CA LEU A 65 23.13 -14.07 17.99
C LEU A 65 24.40 -13.77 17.20
N ALA A 66 24.51 -14.23 15.95
CA ALA A 66 25.67 -13.98 15.10
C ALA A 66 25.83 -12.49 14.73
N ASN A 67 24.78 -11.67 14.83
CA ASN A 67 24.77 -10.24 14.63
C ASN A 67 24.82 -9.44 15.95
N GLY A 68 25.09 -10.12 17.07
CA GLY A 68 25.25 -9.49 18.39
C GLY A 68 23.94 -9.21 19.13
N GLY A 69 22.85 -9.81 18.72
CA GLY A 69 21.55 -9.77 19.38
C GLY A 69 21.27 -10.98 20.29
N ARG A 70 19.99 -11.27 20.49
CA ARG A 70 19.48 -12.34 21.36
C ARG A 70 18.57 -13.33 20.66
N ALA A 71 18.12 -13.03 19.43
CA ALA A 71 17.33 -13.95 18.64
C ALA A 71 18.16 -15.15 18.18
N TYR A 72 17.51 -16.28 17.96
CA TYR A 72 18.20 -17.49 17.53
C TYR A 72 18.67 -17.42 16.08
N SER A 73 17.92 -16.78 15.19
CA SER A 73 18.20 -16.70 13.75
C SER A 73 18.56 -15.30 13.31
N VAL A 74 19.44 -15.19 12.32
CA VAL A 74 19.74 -13.95 11.58
C VAL A 74 18.90 -13.80 10.31
N ASN A 75 18.04 -14.78 9.98
CA ASN A 75 17.23 -14.74 8.77
C ASN A 75 15.92 -13.92 8.95
N GLY A 76 15.98 -12.82 9.63
CA GLY A 76 14.84 -11.95 9.90
C GLY A 76 15.22 -10.65 10.59
N ASP A 77 16.51 -10.32 10.62
CA ASP A 77 16.98 -9.15 11.35
C ASP A 77 17.48 -8.00 10.45
N ASP A 78 17.56 -8.22 9.14
CA ASP A 78 18.08 -7.22 8.19
C ASP A 78 17.27 -5.93 8.20
N GLY A 79 15.95 -5.98 8.29
CA GLY A 79 15.09 -4.80 8.39
C GLY A 79 15.34 -3.99 9.67
N ASN A 80 15.55 -4.66 10.81
CA ASN A 80 15.85 -3.99 12.07
C ASN A 80 17.28 -3.41 12.11
N LEU A 81 18.23 -4.07 11.44
CA LEU A 81 19.63 -3.68 11.40
C LEU A 81 19.95 -2.55 10.41
N ASN A 82 19.07 -2.34 9.42
CA ASN A 82 19.24 -1.29 8.42
C ASN A 82 18.96 0.13 8.93
N TYR A 83 18.40 0.28 10.11
CA TYR A 83 18.00 1.59 10.64
C TYR A 83 18.44 1.75 12.07
N ASP A 84 19.18 2.83 12.34
CA ASP A 84 19.56 3.24 13.67
C ASP A 84 18.49 4.13 14.32
N ARG A 85 18.67 4.45 15.58
CA ARG A 85 17.84 5.44 16.27
C ARG A 85 17.94 6.78 15.58
N ASP A 86 16.81 7.46 15.45
CA ASP A 86 16.63 8.76 14.80
C ASP A 86 16.76 8.72 13.27
N ASP A 87 16.97 7.54 12.64
CA ASP A 87 16.94 7.40 11.20
C ASP A 87 15.51 7.52 10.67
N ALA A 88 15.37 8.19 9.53
CA ALA A 88 14.14 8.12 8.75
C ALA A 88 14.05 6.76 8.04
N PHE A 89 12.88 6.14 8.10
CA PHE A 89 12.64 4.91 7.36
C PHE A 89 11.56 5.04 6.27
N SER A 90 10.93 6.22 6.18
CA SER A 90 10.01 6.56 5.09
C SER A 90 9.88 8.08 4.95
N SER A 91 9.86 8.56 3.72
CA SER A 91 9.58 9.95 3.34
C SER A 91 8.79 9.94 2.04
N LEU A 92 7.48 9.73 2.12
CA LEU A 92 6.63 9.32 1.02
C LEU A 92 5.70 10.44 0.57
N ALA A 93 5.70 10.71 -0.75
CA ALA A 93 4.69 11.49 -1.43
C ALA A 93 3.80 10.54 -2.25
N LYS A 94 2.48 10.70 -2.15
CA LYS A 94 1.49 9.82 -2.80
C LYS A 94 0.35 10.61 -3.39
N ILE A 95 -0.18 10.14 -4.50
CA ILE A 95 -1.44 10.57 -5.10
C ILE A 95 -2.31 9.34 -5.36
N THR A 96 -3.57 9.40 -4.96
CA THR A 96 -4.60 8.42 -5.30
C THR A 96 -5.74 9.15 -5.96
N SER A 97 -6.23 8.64 -7.10
CA SER A 97 -7.28 9.26 -7.89
C SER A 97 -8.37 8.25 -8.24
N ASP A 98 -9.60 8.62 -7.99
CA ASP A 98 -10.81 7.86 -8.29
C ASP A 98 -11.56 8.57 -9.42
N LEU A 99 -11.76 7.90 -10.55
CA LEU A 99 -12.58 8.34 -11.68
C LEU A 99 -13.85 7.49 -11.72
N ASP A 100 -15.00 8.12 -11.61
CA ASP A 100 -16.30 7.49 -11.82
C ASP A 100 -16.96 8.12 -13.06
N LEU A 101 -17.33 7.29 -14.02
CA LEU A 101 -18.07 7.68 -15.22
C LEU A 101 -19.39 6.92 -15.27
N ARG A 102 -20.47 7.65 -15.56
CA ARG A 102 -21.81 7.09 -15.63
C ARG A 102 -22.52 7.49 -16.93
N TYR A 103 -23.11 6.52 -17.58
CA TYR A 103 -23.96 6.68 -18.75
C TYR A 103 -25.26 5.89 -18.56
N GLY A 104 -26.32 6.55 -18.15
CA GLY A 104 -27.60 5.90 -17.82
C GLY A 104 -27.43 4.87 -16.72
N ASP A 105 -27.72 3.60 -17.04
CA ASP A 105 -27.64 2.48 -16.12
C ASP A 105 -26.27 1.79 -16.11
N PHE A 106 -25.30 2.29 -16.87
CA PHE A 106 -23.94 1.75 -16.97
C PHE A 106 -22.91 2.73 -16.43
N GLY A 107 -21.77 2.21 -15.99
CA GLY A 107 -20.67 3.04 -15.59
C GLY A 107 -19.32 2.33 -15.65
N LEU A 108 -18.28 3.15 -15.48
CA LEU A 108 -16.89 2.75 -15.38
C LEU A 108 -16.32 3.37 -14.11
N PHE A 109 -15.68 2.56 -13.30
CA PHE A 109 -14.88 3.03 -12.16
C PHE A 109 -13.41 2.71 -12.40
N VAL A 110 -12.54 3.69 -12.17
CA VAL A 110 -11.08 3.51 -12.25
C VAL A 110 -10.43 4.18 -11.04
N ARG A 111 -9.67 3.44 -10.29
CA ARG A 111 -8.79 3.93 -9.22
C ARG A 111 -7.35 3.75 -9.61
N GLY A 112 -6.56 4.81 -9.53
CA GLY A 112 -5.12 4.78 -9.74
C GLY A 112 -4.39 5.33 -8.52
N SER A 113 -3.24 4.75 -8.20
CA SER A 113 -2.34 5.21 -7.15
C SER A 113 -0.93 5.33 -7.68
N ALA A 114 -0.21 6.37 -7.26
CA ALA A 114 1.21 6.50 -7.51
C ALA A 114 1.89 7.08 -6.28
N PHE A 115 3.06 6.55 -5.94
CA PHE A 115 3.86 7.05 -4.83
C PHE A 115 5.35 7.07 -5.14
N TYR A 116 6.05 7.89 -4.37
CA TYR A 116 7.50 7.95 -4.34
C TYR A 116 7.97 8.16 -2.91
N ASP A 117 8.73 7.21 -2.39
CA ASP A 117 9.38 7.29 -1.09
C ASP A 117 10.85 7.65 -1.28
N PHE A 118 11.22 8.90 -0.95
CA PHE A 118 12.58 9.44 -1.11
C PHE A 118 13.59 8.67 -0.26
N GLU A 119 13.17 8.14 0.88
CA GLU A 119 14.04 7.40 1.78
C GLU A 119 14.33 5.99 1.25
N ASN A 120 13.31 5.27 0.80
CA ASN A 120 13.47 3.90 0.35
C ASN A 120 13.97 3.79 -1.10
N ASN A 121 13.74 4.80 -1.94
CA ASN A 121 14.21 4.77 -3.32
C ASN A 121 15.63 5.33 -3.51
N ASP A 122 15.96 6.42 -2.81
CA ASP A 122 17.17 7.21 -3.09
C ASP A 122 18.32 6.93 -2.13
N GLU A 123 18.04 6.53 -0.88
CA GLU A 123 19.09 6.30 0.11
C GLU A 123 19.55 4.84 0.12
N ASP A 124 20.84 4.64 0.26
CA ASP A 124 21.45 3.31 0.43
C ASP A 124 21.39 2.88 1.90
N ARG A 125 21.05 1.62 2.13
CA ARG A 125 21.06 1.01 3.46
C ARG A 125 22.47 0.52 3.81
N GLU A 126 22.83 0.65 5.08
CA GLU A 126 24.19 0.31 5.54
C GLU A 126 24.47 -1.19 5.50
N ARG A 127 23.46 -2.01 5.85
CA ARG A 127 23.65 -3.45 5.97
C ARG A 127 23.13 -4.20 4.73
N THR A 128 21.86 -4.12 4.44
CA THR A 128 21.24 -4.84 3.33
C THR A 128 20.57 -3.84 2.41
N LYS A 129 21.11 -3.71 1.20
CA LYS A 129 20.57 -2.81 0.18
C LYS A 129 19.24 -3.34 -0.33
N LEU A 130 18.28 -2.44 -0.50
CA LEU A 130 17.07 -2.76 -1.22
C LEU A 130 17.40 -3.01 -2.69
N SER A 131 16.95 -4.13 -3.25
CA SER A 131 17.07 -4.42 -4.67
C SER A 131 16.17 -3.49 -5.50
N ASN A 132 16.30 -3.55 -6.83
CA ASN A 132 15.40 -2.81 -7.69
C ASN A 132 13.95 -3.27 -7.51
N ASP A 133 13.72 -4.58 -7.43
CA ASP A 133 12.38 -5.15 -7.23
C ASP A 133 11.80 -4.73 -5.88
N SER A 134 12.63 -4.67 -4.81
CA SER A 134 12.22 -4.11 -3.52
C SER A 134 11.90 -2.62 -3.59
N LYS A 135 12.68 -1.85 -4.37
CA LYS A 135 12.43 -0.42 -4.57
C LYS A 135 11.18 -0.15 -5.39
N ASP A 136 10.83 -1.02 -6.33
CA ASP A 136 9.58 -0.95 -7.06
C ASP A 136 8.37 -1.25 -6.16
N LEU A 137 8.56 -2.03 -5.09
CA LEU A 137 7.49 -2.33 -4.13
C LEU A 137 7.32 -1.25 -3.04
N VAL A 138 8.43 -0.74 -2.44
CA VAL A 138 8.36 0.17 -1.28
C VAL A 138 8.98 1.55 -1.51
N GLY A 139 9.69 1.76 -2.62
CA GLY A 139 10.34 3.03 -2.95
C GLY A 139 9.54 3.87 -3.92
N LYS A 140 8.95 3.27 -4.94
CA LYS A 140 8.10 3.97 -5.93
C LYS A 140 7.26 2.97 -6.69
N ASP A 141 6.03 3.35 -6.97
CA ASP A 141 5.16 2.57 -7.84
C ASP A 141 4.08 3.46 -8.46
N ALA A 142 3.48 3.01 -9.56
CA ALA A 142 2.32 3.62 -10.18
C ALA A 142 1.44 2.51 -10.78
N GLU A 143 0.27 2.32 -10.23
CA GLU A 143 -0.61 1.20 -10.54
C GLU A 143 -2.07 1.60 -10.71
N LEU A 144 -2.79 0.80 -11.45
CA LEU A 144 -4.25 0.80 -11.45
C LEU A 144 -4.72 -0.20 -10.38
N LEU A 145 -5.56 0.30 -9.50
CA LEU A 145 -6.27 -0.50 -8.51
C LEU A 145 -7.62 -0.95 -9.09
N ASP A 146 -8.72 -0.69 -8.38
CA ASP A 146 -10.03 -1.04 -8.92
C ASP A 146 -10.25 -0.47 -10.33
N THR A 147 -10.54 -1.34 -11.29
CA THR A 147 -10.85 -0.95 -12.67
C THR A 147 -11.92 -1.87 -13.22
N TYR A 148 -13.16 -1.42 -13.15
CA TYR A 148 -14.29 -2.24 -13.58
C TYR A 148 -15.40 -1.42 -14.25
N VAL A 149 -16.13 -2.10 -15.13
CA VAL A 149 -17.42 -1.62 -15.65
C VAL A 149 -18.55 -2.20 -14.82
N TRP A 150 -19.62 -1.45 -14.67
CA TRP A 150 -20.82 -1.91 -13.99
C TRP A 150 -22.07 -1.57 -14.78
N GLY A 151 -23.13 -2.34 -14.53
CA GLY A 151 -24.44 -2.10 -15.11
C GLY A 151 -25.54 -2.48 -14.14
N ASN A 152 -26.57 -1.64 -14.07
CA ASN A 152 -27.80 -1.89 -13.34
C ASN A 152 -28.85 -2.40 -14.30
N PHE A 153 -29.61 -3.39 -13.86
CA PHE A 153 -30.63 -4.05 -14.65
C PHE A 153 -31.85 -4.29 -13.79
N GLU A 154 -32.99 -4.44 -14.44
CA GLU A 154 -34.21 -4.91 -13.80
C GLU A 154 -34.56 -6.25 -14.39
N ILE A 155 -34.50 -7.32 -13.60
CA ILE A 155 -34.78 -8.70 -14.02
C ILE A 155 -36.04 -9.16 -13.30
N ALA A 156 -37.17 -9.28 -14.05
CA ALA A 156 -38.47 -9.65 -13.48
C ALA A 156 -38.89 -8.78 -12.27
N ASP A 157 -38.80 -7.48 -12.43
CA ASP A 157 -39.05 -6.45 -11.40
C ASP A 157 -38.10 -6.52 -10.19
N MET A 158 -36.95 -7.23 -10.31
CA MET A 158 -35.95 -7.33 -9.27
C MET A 158 -34.72 -6.49 -9.64
N PRO A 159 -34.36 -5.47 -8.84
CA PRO A 159 -33.12 -4.72 -9.03
C PRO A 159 -31.89 -5.63 -9.01
N SER A 160 -31.06 -5.48 -10.02
CA SER A 160 -29.89 -6.33 -10.23
C SER A 160 -28.72 -5.48 -10.68
N GLN A 161 -27.50 -5.83 -10.26
CA GLN A 161 -26.26 -5.18 -10.70
C GLN A 161 -25.25 -6.23 -11.11
N VAL A 162 -24.47 -5.93 -12.12
CA VAL A 162 -23.30 -6.73 -12.52
C VAL A 162 -22.08 -5.81 -12.60
N ARG A 163 -20.92 -6.30 -12.14
CA ARG A 163 -19.61 -5.66 -12.29
C ARG A 163 -18.66 -6.63 -12.96
N LEU A 164 -17.80 -6.12 -13.82
CA LEU A 164 -16.78 -6.89 -14.55
C LEU A 164 -15.48 -6.10 -14.58
N GLY A 165 -14.39 -6.70 -14.12
CA GLY A 165 -13.05 -6.12 -14.09
C GLY A 165 -12.34 -6.36 -12.77
N ASP A 166 -11.23 -5.64 -12.58
CA ASP A 166 -10.43 -5.72 -11.36
C ASP A 166 -11.13 -4.96 -10.24
N GLN A 167 -11.46 -5.65 -9.18
CA GLN A 167 -12.25 -5.09 -8.10
C GLN A 167 -11.93 -5.72 -6.74
N VAL A 168 -12.10 -4.93 -5.71
CA VAL A 168 -12.11 -5.39 -4.33
C VAL A 168 -13.54 -5.71 -3.93
N LEU A 169 -13.76 -6.93 -3.44
CA LEU A 169 -15.04 -7.37 -2.93
C LEU A 169 -14.97 -7.60 -1.42
N SER A 170 -15.75 -6.84 -0.66
CA SER A 170 -15.79 -6.94 0.80
C SER A 170 -17.17 -7.38 1.27
N TRP A 171 -17.24 -8.59 1.85
CA TRP A 171 -18.45 -9.13 2.47
C TRP A 171 -18.43 -9.04 3.99
N GLY A 172 -17.69 -8.08 4.54
CA GLY A 172 -17.63 -7.78 5.96
C GLY A 172 -16.24 -7.96 6.56
N GLU A 173 -16.16 -7.83 7.88
CA GLU A 173 -14.91 -7.88 8.62
C GLU A 173 -14.71 -9.24 9.29
N SER A 174 -13.45 -9.73 9.31
CA SER A 174 -13.08 -10.98 9.99
C SER A 174 -12.88 -10.76 11.49
N THR A 175 -13.88 -10.21 12.17
CA THR A 175 -13.77 -9.79 13.59
C THR A 175 -13.59 -10.97 14.55
N PHE A 176 -14.27 -12.09 14.29
CA PHE A 176 -14.26 -13.25 15.18
C PHE A 176 -13.58 -14.49 14.62
N ILE A 177 -13.48 -14.58 13.30
CA ILE A 177 -12.85 -15.70 12.60
C ILE A 177 -11.76 -15.13 11.72
N GLN A 178 -10.51 -15.38 12.07
CA GLN A 178 -9.37 -14.96 11.27
C GLN A 178 -9.48 -15.53 9.86
N ASN A 179 -9.23 -14.69 8.84
CA ASN A 179 -9.37 -15.03 7.42
C ASN A 179 -10.79 -15.51 7.03
N GLY A 180 -11.82 -14.94 7.63
CA GLY A 180 -13.22 -15.29 7.35
C GLY A 180 -13.67 -14.91 5.93
N ILE A 181 -14.83 -14.29 5.81
CA ILE A 181 -15.44 -13.95 4.51
C ILE A 181 -14.74 -12.80 3.75
N ASN A 182 -13.71 -12.19 4.31
CA ASN A 182 -12.95 -11.10 3.68
C ASN A 182 -11.61 -11.56 3.10
N ILE A 183 -11.46 -12.84 2.78
CA ILE A 183 -10.23 -13.41 2.19
C ILE A 183 -10.23 -13.38 0.65
N ILE A 184 -11.21 -12.75 0.02
CA ILE A 184 -11.39 -12.77 -1.44
C ILE A 184 -10.21 -12.10 -2.15
N ASN A 185 -9.80 -10.91 -1.67
CA ASN A 185 -8.70 -10.15 -2.24
C ASN A 185 -7.42 -10.35 -1.43
N PRO A 186 -6.26 -10.53 -2.08
CA PRO A 186 -4.97 -10.55 -1.40
C PRO A 186 -4.61 -9.17 -0.85
N PHE A 187 -3.62 -9.14 0.05
CA PHE A 187 -3.11 -7.91 0.64
C PHE A 187 -1.72 -7.60 0.12
N ASP A 188 -1.46 -6.32 -0.14
CA ASP A 188 -0.13 -5.75 -0.13
C ASP A 188 0.13 -5.17 1.27
N VAL A 189 0.93 -5.90 2.06
CA VAL A 189 1.22 -5.53 3.44
C VAL A 189 2.10 -4.29 3.50
N SER A 190 2.98 -4.09 2.52
CA SER A 190 3.90 -2.95 2.45
C SER A 190 3.14 -1.63 2.34
N LYS A 191 2.08 -1.61 1.53
CA LYS A 191 1.22 -0.42 1.33
C LYS A 191 0.38 -0.04 2.55
N LEU A 192 0.08 -1.00 3.43
CA LEU A 192 -0.64 -0.70 4.68
C LEU A 192 0.24 -0.02 5.75
N ARG A 193 1.56 -0.04 5.59
CA ARG A 193 2.52 0.45 6.59
C ARG A 193 3.14 1.80 6.26
N VAL A 194 2.85 2.32 5.08
CA VAL A 194 3.36 3.63 4.66
C VAL A 194 2.58 4.77 5.32
N PRO A 195 3.21 5.94 5.52
CA PRO A 195 2.50 7.10 6.05
C PRO A 195 1.30 7.49 5.20
N GLY A 196 0.13 7.67 5.84
CA GLY A 196 -1.12 8.01 5.14
C GLY A 196 -1.74 6.84 4.36
N ALA A 197 -1.44 5.59 4.75
CA ALA A 197 -2.05 4.41 4.14
C ALA A 197 -3.56 4.37 4.36
N GLU A 198 -4.29 3.99 3.32
CA GLU A 198 -5.71 3.68 3.39
C GLU A 198 -5.92 2.19 3.11
N LEU A 199 -6.89 1.56 3.79
CA LEU A 199 -7.15 0.12 3.64
C LEU A 199 -7.44 -0.27 2.18
N LYS A 200 -8.11 0.60 1.43
CA LYS A 200 -8.42 0.39 0.01
C LYS A 200 -7.19 0.29 -0.90
N GLU A 201 -6.04 0.78 -0.45
CA GLU A 201 -4.77 0.74 -1.18
C GLU A 201 -3.96 -0.53 -0.89
N GLY A 202 -4.21 -1.15 0.27
CA GLY A 202 -3.56 -2.39 0.66
C GLY A 202 -4.30 -3.65 0.25
N LEU A 203 -5.52 -3.53 -0.30
CA LEU A 203 -6.27 -4.65 -0.89
C LEU A 203 -5.99 -4.69 -2.39
N VAL A 204 -5.44 -5.79 -2.87
CA VAL A 204 -5.12 -5.96 -4.29
C VAL A 204 -6.40 -6.34 -5.05
N PRO A 205 -6.87 -5.50 -5.99
CA PRO A 205 -8.00 -5.85 -6.84
C PRO A 205 -7.66 -7.06 -7.71
N VAL A 206 -8.65 -7.91 -7.95
CA VAL A 206 -8.48 -9.08 -8.82
C VAL A 206 -9.62 -9.16 -9.83
N GLY A 207 -9.28 -9.67 -11.01
CA GLY A 207 -10.22 -9.83 -12.12
C GLY A 207 -11.37 -10.76 -11.76
N MET A 208 -12.59 -10.21 -11.71
CA MET A 208 -13.80 -10.99 -11.42
C MET A 208 -15.06 -10.42 -12.08
N VAL A 209 -16.05 -11.28 -12.17
CA VAL A 209 -17.46 -10.89 -12.40
C VAL A 209 -18.18 -11.00 -11.07
N SER A 210 -18.77 -9.92 -10.60
CA SER A 210 -19.68 -9.96 -9.44
C SER A 210 -21.09 -9.57 -9.87
N ALA A 211 -22.09 -10.18 -9.25
CA ALA A 211 -23.48 -9.92 -9.53
C ALA A 211 -24.30 -9.90 -8.23
N SER A 212 -25.27 -9.00 -8.19
CA SER A 212 -26.27 -8.96 -7.12
C SER A 212 -27.69 -8.91 -7.72
N ILE A 213 -28.63 -9.49 -6.99
CA ILE A 213 -30.06 -9.44 -7.30
C ILE A 213 -30.86 -9.31 -6.01
N SER A 214 -31.84 -8.41 -6.00
CA SER A 214 -32.67 -8.11 -4.83
C SER A 214 -34.12 -8.53 -5.09
N PRO A 215 -34.51 -9.79 -4.76
CA PRO A 215 -35.89 -10.27 -4.97
C PRO A 215 -36.93 -9.57 -4.12
N THR A 216 -36.52 -8.98 -2.99
CA THR A 216 -37.36 -8.17 -2.12
C THR A 216 -36.55 -7.02 -1.52
N GLU A 217 -37.23 -6.02 -0.94
CA GLU A 217 -36.58 -4.88 -0.26
C GLU A 217 -35.63 -5.30 0.89
N ASN A 218 -35.82 -6.49 1.46
CA ASN A 218 -35.08 -6.99 2.61
C ASN A 218 -34.16 -8.18 2.32
N LEU A 219 -34.05 -8.60 1.06
CA LEU A 219 -33.26 -9.77 0.68
C LEU A 219 -32.49 -9.48 -0.60
N THR A 220 -31.17 -9.57 -0.53
CA THR A 220 -30.26 -9.50 -1.67
C THR A 220 -29.38 -10.74 -1.71
N PHE A 221 -29.24 -11.32 -2.89
CA PHE A 221 -28.24 -12.35 -3.15
C PHE A 221 -27.06 -11.72 -3.89
N GLU A 222 -25.86 -12.04 -3.47
CA GLU A 222 -24.64 -11.66 -4.13
C GLU A 222 -23.81 -12.89 -4.45
N GLY A 223 -23.10 -12.84 -5.58
CA GLY A 223 -22.18 -13.87 -5.99
C GLY A 223 -21.09 -13.32 -6.88
N PHE A 224 -19.97 -14.02 -6.95
CA PHE A 224 -18.87 -13.65 -7.83
C PHE A 224 -18.22 -14.89 -8.44
N TYR A 225 -17.54 -14.65 -9.56
CA TYR A 225 -16.64 -15.60 -10.21
C TYR A 225 -15.33 -14.89 -10.50
N GLN A 226 -14.27 -15.32 -9.83
CA GLN A 226 -12.90 -14.82 -10.01
C GLN A 226 -12.24 -15.57 -11.16
N TYR A 227 -11.73 -14.86 -12.16
CA TYR A 227 -11.06 -15.43 -13.32
C TYR A 227 -9.56 -15.12 -13.35
N ASP A 228 -9.09 -14.28 -12.44
CA ASP A 228 -7.70 -13.94 -12.28
C ASP A 228 -7.26 -14.14 -10.83
N TRP A 229 -5.94 -14.20 -10.58
CA TRP A 229 -5.38 -14.46 -9.27
C TRP A 229 -4.14 -13.61 -9.04
N GLU A 230 -4.04 -13.03 -7.84
CA GLU A 230 -2.89 -12.29 -7.38
C GLU A 230 -2.37 -12.85 -6.06
N LYS A 231 -1.06 -12.70 -5.82
CA LYS A 231 -0.42 -13.12 -4.58
C LYS A 231 -0.56 -12.06 -3.49
N VAL A 232 -0.35 -12.47 -2.24
CA VAL A 232 -0.12 -11.54 -1.13
C VAL A 232 1.29 -10.99 -1.26
N GLU A 233 1.45 -9.68 -1.28
CA GLU A 233 2.74 -9.02 -1.21
C GLU A 233 3.11 -8.74 0.24
N ILE A 234 4.33 -9.14 0.62
CA ILE A 234 4.88 -8.92 1.95
C ILE A 234 6.07 -7.97 1.89
N ASP A 235 6.45 -7.45 3.04
CA ASP A 235 7.59 -6.52 3.13
C ASP A 235 8.86 -7.14 2.56
N PRO A 236 9.61 -6.44 1.68
CA PRO A 236 10.83 -6.95 1.08
C PRO A 236 11.97 -6.99 2.11
N THR A 237 12.94 -7.88 1.87
CA THR A 237 14.13 -8.04 2.71
C THR A 237 14.88 -6.71 2.88
N GLY A 238 15.23 -6.39 4.11
CA GLY A 238 15.95 -5.16 4.46
C GLY A 238 15.07 -3.91 4.61
N PHE A 239 13.78 -3.98 4.28
CA PHE A 239 12.84 -2.90 4.59
C PHE A 239 12.55 -2.84 6.10
N TYR A 240 12.25 -1.65 6.63
CA TYR A 240 12.10 -1.42 8.07
C TYR A 240 11.14 -2.40 8.77
N TRP A 241 10.06 -2.77 8.09
CA TRP A 241 9.04 -3.64 8.63
C TRP A 241 9.27 -5.13 8.32
N SER A 242 10.31 -5.44 7.53
CA SER A 242 10.64 -6.84 7.25
C SER A 242 11.01 -7.58 8.53
N SER A 243 10.36 -8.70 8.74
CA SER A 243 10.63 -9.62 9.86
C SER A 243 11.12 -10.98 9.40
N ASN A 244 11.32 -11.14 8.08
CA ASN A 244 11.79 -12.39 7.49
C ASN A 244 12.51 -12.11 6.17
N ASP A 245 13.74 -12.59 6.06
CA ASP A 245 14.61 -12.33 4.92
C ASP A 245 14.49 -13.39 3.81
N ILE A 246 13.52 -14.31 3.92
CA ILE A 246 13.39 -15.46 3.01
C ILE A 246 12.24 -15.28 2.00
N PRO A 247 10.97 -15.00 2.40
CA PRO A 247 9.84 -15.06 1.50
C PRO A 247 9.52 -13.73 0.78
N GLY A 248 10.14 -12.61 1.17
CA GLY A 248 9.92 -11.30 0.54
C GLY A 248 10.67 -11.12 -0.77
N GLU A 249 10.34 -10.08 -1.51
CA GLU A 249 11.15 -9.65 -2.64
C GLU A 249 12.60 -9.45 -2.18
N SER A 250 13.57 -9.88 -2.99
CA SER A 250 15.00 -9.95 -2.64
C SER A 250 15.36 -10.95 -1.54
N GLY A 251 14.48 -11.84 -1.17
CA GLY A 251 14.79 -13.00 -0.34
C GLY A 251 15.61 -14.04 -1.11
N ASP A 252 16.81 -13.67 -1.56
CA ASP A 252 17.69 -14.48 -2.40
C ASP A 252 18.69 -15.31 -1.61
N ARG A 253 18.73 -15.11 -0.28
CA ARG A 253 19.74 -15.73 0.58
C ARG A 253 19.15 -16.24 1.90
N VAL A 254 19.47 -17.51 2.21
CA VAL A 254 19.17 -18.12 3.50
C VAL A 254 20.49 -18.50 4.18
N LEU A 255 20.72 -18.00 5.38
CA LEU A 255 21.87 -18.40 6.18
C LEU A 255 21.54 -19.69 6.94
N LEU A 256 22.24 -20.76 6.59
CA LEU A 256 22.07 -22.08 7.20
C LEU A 256 22.61 -22.09 8.64
N GLY A 257 22.09 -22.99 9.47
CA GLY A 257 22.48 -23.08 10.89
C GLY A 257 22.16 -21.80 11.65
N PHE A 258 21.09 -21.07 11.23
CA PHE A 258 20.67 -19.81 11.86
C PHE A 258 21.72 -18.68 11.81
N GLY A 259 22.68 -18.78 10.89
CA GLY A 259 23.80 -17.86 10.76
C GLY A 259 25.10 -18.32 11.41
N ASP A 260 25.10 -19.50 12.06
CA ASP A 260 26.32 -20.09 12.65
C ASP A 260 27.24 -20.73 11.60
N TRP A 261 26.74 -20.91 10.38
CA TRP A 261 27.48 -21.50 9.25
C TRP A 261 27.52 -20.50 8.10
N SER A 262 28.67 -19.97 7.83
CA SER A 262 28.96 -19.11 6.68
C SER A 262 29.72 -19.86 5.58
#